data_367bda40c1d8179cd0e6703b6a3073a9
#
_entry.id   367bda40c1d8179cd0e6703b6a3073a9
#
_cell.length_a   1.000
_cell.length_b   1.000
_cell.length_c   1.000
_cell.angle_alpha   90.00
_cell.angle_beta   90.00
_cell.angle_gamma   90.00
#
_symmetry.space_group_name_H-M   'P 1'
#
loop_
_entity.id
_entity.type
_entity.pdbx_description
1 polymer ?
#
loop_
_entity_poly.entity_id
_entity_poly.type
_entity_poly.pdbx_seq_one_letter_code
_entity_poly.pdbx_strand_id
1 'polypeptide(L)'
;MIQQVQQLHQNIENLEKHIHDISKLDENLDSISKVKPENETLMALGSGIFMKGILKDNKKLIMNVGSGVCVEKTVEEARETVKKQLNEVSILSQQMKEQANAVIEVVQELQKEFEKIKSEE
;
A
#
# COMPACT_ATOMS: atom_id res chain seq x y z
N MET A 1 0.88 -17.95 20.59
CA MET A 1 1.10 -16.50 20.75
C MET A 1 2.21 -15.95 19.88
N ILE A 2 3.41 -16.51 19.93
CA ILE A 2 4.54 -16.03 19.11
C ILE A 2 4.22 -16.12 17.62
N GLN A 3 3.60 -17.21 17.17
CA GLN A 3 3.19 -17.38 15.78
C GLN A 3 2.16 -16.33 15.34
N GLN A 4 1.23 -15.96 16.20
CA GLN A 4 0.24 -14.92 15.92
C GLN A 4 0.88 -13.55 15.76
N VAL A 5 1.86 -13.23 16.60
CA VAL A 5 2.61 -11.98 16.51
C VAL A 5 3.40 -11.91 15.21
N GLN A 6 4.09 -12.99 14.85
CA GLN A 6 4.83 -13.08 13.59
C GLN A 6 3.90 -12.93 12.39
N GLN A 7 2.74 -13.57 12.42
CA GLN A 7 1.74 -13.46 11.35
C GLN A 7 1.23 -12.03 11.22
N LEU A 8 0.95 -11.37 12.33
CA LEU A 8 0.51 -9.97 12.34
C LEU A 8 1.58 -9.04 11.78
N HIS A 9 2.83 -9.23 12.18
CA HIS A 9 3.95 -8.43 11.65
C HIS A 9 4.10 -8.62 10.15
N GLN A 10 3.99 -9.85 9.66
CA GLN A 10 4.09 -10.12 8.23
C GLN A 10 2.94 -9.48 7.47
N ASN A 11 1.73 -9.54 8.01
CA ASN A 11 0.56 -8.89 7.40
C ASN A 11 0.73 -7.37 7.36
N ILE A 12 1.27 -6.78 8.43
CA ILE A 12 1.55 -5.34 8.49
C ILE A 12 2.58 -4.94 7.43
N GLU A 13 3.68 -5.71 7.30
CA GLU A 13 4.68 -5.45 6.27
C GLU A 13 4.09 -5.52 4.87
N ASN A 14 3.24 -6.51 4.59
CA ASN A 14 2.57 -6.64 3.30
C ASN A 14 1.66 -5.45 3.02
N LEU A 15 0.93 -4.99 4.03
CA LEU A 15 0.08 -3.81 3.91
C LEU A 15 0.89 -2.54 3.69
N GLU A 16 2.01 -2.39 4.37
CA GLU A 16 2.90 -1.23 4.18
C GLU A 16 3.49 -1.18 2.77
N LYS A 17 3.86 -2.32 2.22
CA LYS A 17 4.30 -2.42 0.82
C LYS A 17 3.18 -2.03 -0.13
N HIS A 18 1.98 -2.50 0.14
CA HIS A 18 0.81 -2.17 -0.68
C HIS A 18 0.49 -0.68 -0.62
N ILE A 19 0.57 -0.07 0.56
CA ILE A 19 0.42 1.38 0.74
C ILE A 19 1.47 2.14 -0.07
N HIS A 20 2.72 1.69 -0.02
CA HIS A 20 3.81 2.30 -0.78
C HIS A 20 3.55 2.25 -2.28
N ASP A 21 3.11 1.10 -2.78
CA ASP A 21 2.80 0.91 -4.20
C ASP A 21 1.64 1.80 -4.64
N ILE A 22 0.59 1.89 -3.83
CA ILE A 22 -0.56 2.76 -4.11
C ILE A 22 -0.15 4.23 -4.08
N SER A 23 0.69 4.63 -3.12
CA SER A 23 1.20 6.00 -3.03
C SER A 23 2.02 6.38 -4.25
N LYS A 24 2.86 5.46 -4.72
CA LYS A 24 3.63 5.66 -5.96
C LYS A 24 2.73 5.78 -7.18
N LEU A 25 1.68 4.98 -7.25
CA LEU A 25 0.71 5.06 -8.33
C LEU A 25 0.04 6.44 -8.36
N ASP A 26 -0.36 6.97 -7.20
CA ASP A 26 -0.94 8.31 -7.12
C ASP A 26 0.04 9.38 -7.59
N GLU A 27 1.31 9.31 -7.18
CA GLU A 27 2.36 10.22 -7.66
C GLU A 27 2.53 10.13 -9.18
N ASN A 28 2.54 8.92 -9.73
CA ASN A 28 2.67 8.69 -11.16
C ASN A 28 1.48 9.26 -11.93
N LEU A 29 0.27 9.13 -11.39
CA LEU A 29 -0.92 9.72 -12.01
C LEU A 29 -0.86 11.24 -12.00
N ASP A 30 -0.37 11.84 -10.92
CA ASP A 30 -0.15 13.29 -10.86
C ASP A 30 0.88 13.75 -11.89
N SER A 31 1.98 13.01 -12.01
CA SER A 31 3.03 13.32 -12.99
C SER A 31 2.52 13.22 -14.44
N ILE A 32 1.72 12.19 -14.74
CA ILE A 32 1.13 12.00 -16.06
C ILE A 32 0.20 13.16 -16.40
N SER A 33 -0.57 13.66 -15.44
CA SER A 33 -1.49 14.77 -15.66
C SER A 33 -0.78 16.07 -16.03
N LYS A 34 0.49 16.21 -15.67
CA LYS A 34 1.32 17.39 -15.97
C LYS A 34 2.09 17.29 -17.29
N VAL A 35 2.16 16.10 -17.87
CA VAL A 35 2.84 15.89 -19.15
C VAL A 35 1.99 16.47 -20.28
N LYS A 36 2.62 17.26 -21.16
CA LYS A 36 1.93 17.78 -22.34
C LYS A 36 1.70 16.64 -23.33
N PRO A 37 0.48 16.52 -23.90
CA PRO A 37 0.22 15.52 -24.94
C PRO A 37 1.19 15.67 -26.11
N GLU A 38 1.55 14.55 -26.73
CA GLU A 38 2.45 14.44 -27.88
C GLU A 38 3.92 14.76 -27.62
N ASN A 39 4.31 15.07 -26.38
CA ASN A 39 5.72 15.17 -26.03
C ASN A 39 6.28 13.78 -25.72
N GLU A 40 7.57 13.61 -26.07
CA GLU A 40 8.28 12.39 -25.76
C GLU A 40 8.44 12.23 -24.24
N THR A 41 8.14 11.06 -23.73
CA THR A 41 8.28 10.73 -22.31
C THR A 41 8.90 9.36 -22.15
N LEU A 42 9.46 9.12 -20.97
CA LEU A 42 9.98 7.81 -20.59
C LEU A 42 8.90 7.04 -19.83
N MET A 43 8.62 5.83 -20.30
CA MET A 43 7.67 4.94 -19.67
C MET A 43 8.42 3.84 -18.94
N ALA A 44 8.16 3.69 -17.65
CA ALA A 44 8.79 2.64 -16.84
C ALA A 44 8.14 1.30 -17.13
N LEU A 45 8.97 0.32 -17.52
CA LEU A 45 8.52 -1.06 -17.74
C LEU A 45 8.72 -1.93 -16.49
N GLY A 46 9.56 -1.50 -15.56
CA GLY A 46 9.92 -2.21 -14.35
C GLY A 46 11.41 -2.51 -14.30
N SER A 47 11.91 -2.84 -13.11
CA SER A 47 13.33 -3.22 -12.89
C SER A 47 14.37 -2.25 -13.47
N GLY A 48 14.06 -0.95 -13.47
CA GLY A 48 14.97 0.07 -13.99
C GLY A 48 15.00 0.20 -15.50
N ILE A 49 14.11 -0.48 -16.22
CA ILE A 49 14.01 -0.43 -17.67
C ILE A 49 12.97 0.61 -18.07
N PHE A 50 13.34 1.50 -18.98
CA PHE A 50 12.47 2.56 -19.48
C PHE A 50 12.38 2.50 -21.01
N MET A 51 11.25 2.92 -21.52
CA MET A 51 10.97 2.98 -22.93
C MET A 51 10.55 4.40 -23.30
N LYS A 52 11.05 4.91 -24.42
CA LYS A 52 10.62 6.19 -24.93
C LYS A 52 9.29 6.04 -25.66
N GLY A 53 8.39 6.96 -25.42
CA GLY A 53 7.09 6.94 -26.06
C GLY A 53 6.45 8.31 -26.09
N ILE A 54 5.38 8.43 -26.82
CA ILE A 54 4.60 9.66 -26.93
C ILE A 54 3.23 9.41 -26.30
N LEU A 55 2.85 10.26 -25.38
CA LEU A 55 1.55 10.19 -24.73
C LEU A 55 0.53 10.95 -25.60
N LYS A 56 -0.44 10.21 -26.16
CA LYS A 56 -1.48 10.82 -27.00
C LYS A 56 -2.51 11.58 -26.20
N ASP A 57 -2.89 11.03 -25.04
CA ASP A 57 -3.91 11.61 -24.19
C ASP A 57 -3.51 11.37 -22.73
N ASN A 58 -3.39 12.45 -21.97
CA ASN A 58 -3.07 12.40 -20.55
C ASN A 58 -4.29 12.64 -19.65
N LYS A 59 -5.49 12.70 -20.22
CA LYS A 59 -6.72 12.98 -19.47
C LYS A 59 -7.52 11.71 -19.16
N LYS A 60 -7.40 10.70 -20.01
CA LYS A 60 -8.16 9.46 -19.88
C LYS A 60 -7.25 8.27 -19.72
N LEU A 61 -7.66 7.36 -18.86
CA LEU A 61 -6.94 6.13 -18.54
C LEU A 61 -7.87 4.94 -18.71
N ILE A 62 -7.26 3.77 -18.91
CA ILE A 62 -7.99 2.50 -18.92
C ILE A 62 -7.69 1.80 -17.60
N MET A 63 -8.72 1.54 -16.82
CA MET A 63 -8.62 0.82 -15.54
C MET A 63 -9.27 -0.54 -15.63
N ASN A 64 -8.57 -1.55 -15.14
CA ASN A 64 -9.17 -2.86 -14.90
C ASN A 64 -9.93 -2.82 -13.58
N VAL A 65 -11.24 -2.99 -13.63
CA VAL A 65 -12.12 -2.92 -12.44
C VAL A 65 -12.46 -4.30 -11.88
N GLY A 66 -11.87 -5.36 -12.42
CA GLY A 66 -12.03 -6.74 -11.97
C GLY A 66 -12.47 -7.66 -13.09
N SER A 67 -12.14 -8.95 -12.97
CA SER A 67 -12.54 -10.02 -13.90
C SER A 67 -12.20 -9.75 -15.38
N GLY A 68 -11.13 -9.00 -15.62
CA GLY A 68 -10.71 -8.67 -16.99
C GLY A 68 -11.52 -7.56 -17.65
N VAL A 69 -12.44 -6.93 -16.94
CA VAL A 69 -13.24 -5.82 -17.46
C VAL A 69 -12.45 -4.53 -17.29
N CYS A 70 -12.22 -3.81 -18.38
CA CYS A 70 -11.53 -2.53 -18.39
C CYS A 70 -12.52 -1.43 -18.74
N VAL A 71 -12.42 -0.31 -18.02
CA VAL A 71 -13.24 0.87 -18.26
C VAL A 71 -12.35 2.10 -18.45
N GLU A 72 -12.84 3.01 -19.26
CA GLU A 72 -12.16 4.29 -19.47
C GLU A 72 -12.56 5.24 -18.34
N LYS A 73 -11.56 5.85 -17.68
CA LYS A 73 -11.77 6.83 -16.61
C LYS A 73 -10.84 8.01 -16.80
N THR A 74 -11.24 9.16 -16.28
CA THR A 74 -10.34 10.32 -16.24
C THR A 74 -9.24 10.09 -15.20
N VAL A 75 -8.13 10.80 -15.37
CA VAL A 75 -7.03 10.76 -14.38
C VAL A 75 -7.54 11.17 -13.00
N GLU A 76 -8.41 12.17 -12.92
CA GLU A 76 -8.98 12.64 -11.66
C GLU A 76 -9.82 11.55 -10.98
N GLU A 77 -10.67 10.85 -11.73
CA GLU A 77 -11.46 9.74 -11.21
C GLU A 77 -10.59 8.59 -10.72
N ALA A 78 -9.52 8.28 -11.50
CA ALA A 78 -8.57 7.25 -11.11
C ALA A 78 -7.84 7.63 -9.81
N ARG A 79 -7.44 8.90 -9.66
CA ARG A 79 -6.79 9.38 -8.45
C ARG A 79 -7.72 9.32 -7.25
N GLU A 80 -8.99 9.64 -7.40
CA GLU A 80 -9.97 9.53 -6.33
C GLU A 80 -10.11 8.06 -5.85
N THR A 81 -10.19 7.15 -6.80
CA THR A 81 -10.26 5.71 -6.50
C THR A 81 -9.01 5.24 -5.75
N VAL A 82 -7.83 5.65 -6.22
CA VAL A 82 -6.55 5.31 -5.59
C VAL A 82 -6.47 5.89 -4.18
N LYS A 83 -6.91 7.12 -3.98
CA LYS A 83 -6.92 7.75 -2.66
C LYS A 83 -7.86 7.03 -1.68
N LYS A 84 -9.03 6.58 -2.15
CA LYS A 84 -9.93 5.79 -1.33
C LYS A 84 -9.29 4.46 -0.92
N GLN A 85 -8.67 3.76 -1.86
CA GLN A 85 -7.95 2.52 -1.59
C GLN A 85 -6.82 2.75 -0.58
N LEU A 86 -6.06 3.82 -0.77
CA LEU A 86 -4.97 4.17 0.15
C LEU A 86 -5.49 4.41 1.57
N ASN A 87 -6.59 5.14 1.70
CA ASN A 87 -7.21 5.42 2.99
C ASN A 87 -7.69 4.13 3.66
N GLU A 88 -8.39 3.26 2.93
CA GLU A 88 -8.89 1.98 3.44
C GLU A 88 -7.76 1.08 3.91
N VAL A 89 -6.70 0.94 3.12
CA VAL A 89 -5.55 0.11 3.48
C VAL A 89 -4.79 0.72 4.66
N SER A 90 -4.70 2.05 4.73
CA SER A 90 -4.06 2.75 5.85
C SER A 90 -4.81 2.52 7.16
N ILE A 91 -6.13 2.56 7.15
CA ILE A 91 -6.97 2.27 8.31
C ILE A 91 -6.77 0.82 8.75
N LEU A 92 -6.78 -0.12 7.81
CA LEU A 92 -6.57 -1.54 8.10
C LEU A 92 -5.19 -1.78 8.70
N SER A 93 -4.15 -1.15 8.16
CA SER A 93 -2.79 -1.22 8.68
C SER A 93 -2.71 -0.69 10.11
N GLN A 94 -3.39 0.42 10.40
CA GLN A 94 -3.43 1.00 11.74
C GLN A 94 -4.12 0.06 12.74
N GLN A 95 -5.24 -0.53 12.35
CA GLN A 95 -5.95 -1.50 13.19
C GLN A 95 -5.09 -2.72 13.49
N MET A 96 -4.36 -3.23 12.51
CA MET A 96 -3.46 -4.35 12.70
C MET A 96 -2.29 -4.01 13.63
N LYS A 97 -1.75 -2.80 13.51
CA LYS A 97 -0.69 -2.33 14.43
C LYS A 97 -1.19 -2.24 15.87
N GLU A 98 -2.42 -1.76 16.07
CA GLU A 98 -3.03 -1.71 17.40
C GLU A 98 -3.24 -3.11 17.97
N GLN A 99 -3.70 -4.07 17.16
CA GLN A 99 -3.83 -5.45 17.57
C GLN A 99 -2.48 -6.08 17.94
N ALA A 100 -1.46 -5.83 17.14
CA ALA A 100 -0.11 -6.33 17.40
C ALA A 100 0.44 -5.75 18.71
N ASN A 101 0.24 -4.47 18.96
CA ASN A 101 0.68 -3.82 20.20
C ASN A 101 -0.06 -4.39 21.41
N ALA A 102 -1.37 -4.65 21.30
CA ALA A 102 -2.14 -5.24 22.37
C ALA A 102 -1.63 -6.65 22.72
N VAL A 103 -1.33 -7.47 21.72
CA VAL A 103 -0.78 -8.81 21.92
C VAL A 103 0.61 -8.73 22.57
N ILE A 104 1.45 -7.82 22.12
CA ILE A 104 2.80 -7.60 22.69
C ILE A 104 2.71 -7.19 24.15
N GLU A 105 1.78 -6.31 24.51
CA GLU A 105 1.57 -5.91 25.90
C GLU A 105 1.17 -7.10 26.78
N VAL A 106 0.26 -7.94 26.30
CA VAL A 106 -0.14 -9.16 27.02
C VAL A 106 1.06 -10.08 27.23
N VAL A 107 1.88 -10.29 26.20
CA VAL A 107 3.08 -11.13 26.31
C VAL A 107 4.06 -10.54 27.31
N GLN A 108 4.26 -9.23 27.32
CA GLN A 108 5.15 -8.56 28.27
C GLN A 108 4.64 -8.72 29.73
N GLU A 109 3.34 -8.58 29.96
CA GLU A 109 2.75 -8.79 31.26
C GLU A 109 2.95 -10.23 31.76
N LEU A 110 2.73 -11.20 30.87
CA LEU A 110 2.95 -12.62 31.19
C LEU A 110 4.41 -12.90 31.52
N GLN A 111 5.34 -12.29 30.81
CA GLN A 111 6.76 -12.42 31.08
C GLN A 111 7.12 -11.84 32.46
N LYS A 112 6.56 -10.69 32.81
CA LYS A 112 6.77 -10.06 34.10
C LYS A 112 6.25 -10.95 35.24
N GLU A 113 5.07 -11.52 35.09
CA GLU A 113 4.49 -12.45 36.07
C GLU A 113 5.35 -13.70 36.21
N PHE A 114 5.85 -14.22 35.10
CA PHE A 114 6.71 -15.38 35.10
C PHE A 114 8.03 -15.11 35.84
N GLU A 115 8.65 -13.97 35.56
CA GLU A 115 9.87 -13.54 36.25
C GLU A 115 9.63 -13.35 37.77
N LYS A 116 8.49 -12.80 38.15
CA LYS A 116 8.11 -12.60 39.53
C LYS A 116 7.95 -13.93 40.28
N ILE A 117 7.29 -14.90 39.66
CA ILE A 117 7.17 -16.23 40.20
C ILE A 117 8.53 -16.91 40.36
N LYS A 118 9.39 -16.73 39.36
CA LYS A 118 10.71 -17.33 39.35
C LYS A 118 11.62 -16.71 40.43
N SER A 119 11.46 -15.42 40.73
CA SER A 119 12.22 -14.77 41.79
C SER A 119 11.73 -15.10 43.19
N GLU A 120 10.52 -15.60 43.33
CA GLU A 120 9.97 -16.05 44.64
C GLU A 120 10.38 -17.49 45.00
N GLU A 121 10.90 -18.23 44.03
CA GLU A 121 11.47 -19.56 44.28
C GLU A 121 12.89 -19.43 44.88
#